data_d482b8a847f999205fcdd46b5f3358fc
#
_entry.id   d482b8a847f999205fcdd46b5f3358fc
#
_cell.length_a   1.000
_cell.length_b   1.000
_cell.length_c   1.000
_cell.angle_alpha   90.00
_cell.angle_beta   90.00
_cell.angle_gamma   90.00
#
_symmetry.space_group_name_H-M   'P 1'
#
loop_
_entity.id
_entity.type
_entity.pdbx_description
1 polymer ?
#
loop_
_entity_poly.entity_id
_entity_poly.type
_entity_poly.pdbx_seq_one_letter_code
_entity_poly.pdbx_strand_id
1 'polypeptide(L)'
;NSESVAFGAGDAAIATGADAYSFGGTVGDRPFLDEFGDPIENGTVTITGAGSLWDVREILWVGRNGNGAIDVLDGGTLDVGNTLEIGGEDIGNITSTSDGGEGFVLVTGADSRLVATDVLAGIDGMGVLDVADGASAELTGDLYIGGNDRDAGNTAHSDGLVTARGGAALDLRDLYVGNAHEGELRITEA
;
A
#
# COMPACT_ATOMS: atom_id res chain seq x y z
N ASN A 1 -16.92 -7.69 -16.79
CA ASN A 1 -17.02 -8.24 -15.43
C ASN A 1 -15.98 -7.52 -14.59
N SER A 2 -16.42 -6.76 -13.60
CA SER A 2 -15.54 -6.14 -12.61
C SER A 2 -15.25 -7.20 -11.53
N GLU A 3 -14.11 -7.87 -11.63
CA GLU A 3 -13.68 -8.78 -10.59
C GLU A 3 -12.67 -8.04 -9.69
N SER A 4 -12.99 -7.92 -8.42
CA SER A 4 -12.05 -7.49 -7.38
C SER A 4 -11.44 -8.73 -6.74
N VAL A 5 -10.15 -8.70 -6.52
CA VAL A 5 -9.44 -9.78 -5.82
C VAL A 5 -9.24 -9.33 -4.39
N ALA A 6 -9.70 -10.13 -3.43
CA ALA A 6 -9.43 -9.94 -2.01
C ALA A 6 -8.51 -11.07 -1.55
N PHE A 7 -7.33 -10.68 -1.07
CA PHE A 7 -6.44 -11.57 -0.33
C PHE A 7 -6.69 -11.32 1.17
N GLY A 8 -7.58 -12.12 1.76
CA GLY A 8 -7.80 -12.14 3.20
C GLY A 8 -6.59 -12.75 3.91
N ALA A 9 -6.82 -13.81 4.65
CA ALA A 9 -5.75 -14.60 5.23
C ALA A 9 -5.02 -15.42 4.20
N GLY A 10 -3.73 -15.28 4.13
CA GLY A 10 -2.86 -16.15 3.34
C GLY A 10 -1.89 -15.40 2.44
N ASP A 11 -0.94 -16.15 1.90
CA ASP A 11 0.11 -15.65 1.04
C ASP A 11 -0.23 -15.95 -0.42
N ALA A 12 -0.02 -14.97 -1.30
CA ALA A 12 -0.10 -15.13 -2.74
C ALA A 12 1.21 -14.70 -3.39
N ALA A 13 1.59 -15.37 -4.47
CA ALA A 13 2.81 -15.03 -5.20
C ALA A 13 2.54 -14.92 -6.71
N ILE A 14 3.08 -13.87 -7.31
CA ILE A 14 3.15 -13.66 -8.76
C ILE A 14 4.64 -13.71 -9.12
N ALA A 15 5.05 -14.76 -9.82
CA ALA A 15 6.47 -15.06 -10.02
C ALA A 15 6.85 -15.13 -11.49
N THR A 16 8.06 -14.77 -11.75
CA THR A 16 8.82 -14.75 -13.01
C THR A 16 8.00 -14.76 -14.30
N GLY A 17 7.65 -13.58 -14.79
CA GLY A 17 6.94 -13.41 -16.06
C GLY A 17 5.45 -13.77 -15.99
N ALA A 18 4.89 -13.89 -14.80
CA ALA A 18 3.45 -14.09 -14.61
C ALA A 18 2.73 -12.75 -14.46
N ASP A 19 1.55 -12.65 -15.07
CA ASP A 19 0.69 -11.48 -14.97
C ASP A 19 -0.57 -11.82 -14.19
N ALA A 20 -0.95 -10.94 -13.26
CA ALA A 20 -2.24 -10.95 -12.61
C ALA A 20 -2.98 -9.64 -12.91
N TYR A 21 -4.26 -9.74 -13.16
CA TYR A 21 -5.11 -8.59 -13.45
C TYR A 21 -6.30 -8.57 -12.50
N SER A 22 -6.58 -7.41 -11.91
CA SER A 22 -7.78 -7.20 -11.10
C SER A 22 -8.39 -5.83 -11.36
N PHE A 23 -9.69 -5.68 -11.11
CA PHE A 23 -10.34 -4.37 -11.19
C PHE A 23 -9.98 -3.52 -9.98
N GLY A 24 -10.04 -4.09 -8.79
CA GLY A 24 -9.55 -3.53 -7.53
C GLY A 24 -8.96 -4.65 -6.68
N GLY A 25 -8.42 -4.31 -5.53
CA GLY A 25 -7.82 -5.32 -4.66
C GLY A 25 -7.82 -4.90 -3.19
N THR A 26 -7.77 -5.91 -2.32
CA THR A 26 -7.54 -5.71 -0.89
C THR A 26 -6.59 -6.78 -0.38
N VAL A 27 -5.56 -6.36 0.33
CA VAL A 27 -4.59 -7.24 1.00
C VAL A 27 -4.67 -6.93 2.49
N GLY A 28 -5.01 -7.93 3.34
CA GLY A 28 -5.19 -7.72 4.76
C GLY A 28 -6.48 -6.94 5.06
N ASP A 29 -7.62 -7.39 4.56
CA ASP A 29 -8.93 -6.87 4.97
C ASP A 29 -9.37 -7.55 6.28
N ARG A 30 -10.43 -7.04 6.90
CA ARG A 30 -10.90 -7.52 8.20
C ARG A 30 -10.92 -9.04 8.28
N PRO A 31 -10.34 -9.58 9.34
CA PRO A 31 -10.45 -11.00 9.57
C PRO A 31 -11.91 -11.35 9.87
N PHE A 32 -12.34 -12.51 9.43
CA PHE A 32 -13.31 -13.24 10.20
C PHE A 32 -12.66 -13.48 11.57
N LEU A 33 -13.37 -13.20 12.64
CA LEU A 33 -12.92 -13.61 13.97
C LEU A 33 -12.82 -15.14 13.96
N ASP A 34 -11.75 -15.69 14.53
CA ASP A 34 -11.66 -17.12 14.75
C ASP A 34 -12.75 -17.58 15.73
N GLU A 35 -12.83 -18.86 15.98
CA GLU A 35 -13.79 -19.44 16.91
C GLU A 35 -13.62 -18.96 18.37
N PHE A 36 -12.54 -18.25 18.67
CA PHE A 36 -12.22 -17.66 19.97
C PHE A 36 -12.44 -16.14 19.99
N GLY A 37 -12.77 -15.53 18.84
CA GLY A 37 -12.99 -14.10 18.71
C GLY A 37 -11.70 -13.30 18.50
N ASP A 38 -10.57 -13.96 18.19
CA ASP A 38 -9.33 -13.30 17.89
C ASP A 38 -9.25 -12.94 16.39
N PRO A 39 -8.80 -11.72 16.03
CA PRO A 39 -8.61 -11.33 14.66
C PRO A 39 -7.48 -12.18 14.03
N ILE A 40 -7.87 -13.03 13.10
CA ILE A 40 -6.89 -13.74 12.29
C ILE A 40 -6.64 -12.84 11.09
N GLU A 41 -5.38 -12.46 10.81
CA GLU A 41 -5.04 -12.38 9.41
C GLU A 41 -4.05 -11.30 9.01
N ASN A 42 -2.91 -11.81 8.64
CA ASN A 42 -1.96 -11.15 7.79
C ASN A 42 -2.16 -11.67 6.36
N GLY A 43 -2.43 -10.81 5.40
CA GLY A 43 -2.38 -11.14 3.98
C GLY A 43 -1.07 -10.64 3.39
N THR A 44 -0.34 -11.49 2.66
CA THR A 44 0.87 -11.09 1.95
C THR A 44 0.76 -11.40 0.47
N VAL A 45 1.14 -10.45 -0.38
CA VAL A 45 1.30 -10.66 -1.82
C VAL A 45 2.76 -10.40 -2.19
N THR A 46 3.39 -11.37 -2.83
CA THR A 46 4.75 -11.22 -3.34
C THR A 46 4.74 -11.19 -4.87
N ILE A 47 5.31 -10.14 -5.46
CA ILE A 47 5.50 -9.99 -6.91
C ILE A 47 6.99 -10.04 -7.16
N THR A 48 7.50 -11.11 -7.76
CA THR A 48 8.94 -11.33 -7.87
C THR A 48 9.38 -11.82 -9.23
N GLY A 49 10.55 -11.34 -9.64
CA GLY A 49 11.20 -11.71 -10.88
C GLY A 49 10.84 -10.81 -12.06
N ALA A 50 11.80 -10.67 -12.96
CA ALA A 50 11.66 -9.82 -14.13
C ALA A 50 10.43 -10.16 -14.97
N GLY A 51 9.61 -9.16 -15.28
CA GLY A 51 8.40 -9.28 -16.07
C GLY A 51 7.18 -9.82 -15.31
N SER A 52 7.26 -9.99 -14.00
CA SER A 52 6.07 -10.27 -13.17
C SER A 52 5.28 -9.00 -12.97
N LEU A 53 3.98 -9.04 -13.16
CA LEU A 53 3.09 -7.88 -13.10
C LEU A 53 1.82 -8.20 -12.31
N TRP A 54 1.45 -7.32 -11.39
CA TRP A 54 0.08 -7.21 -10.90
C TRP A 54 -0.49 -5.87 -11.34
N ASP A 55 -1.46 -5.92 -12.27
CA ASP A 55 -2.21 -4.78 -12.78
C ASP A 55 -3.56 -4.68 -12.03
N VAL A 56 -3.69 -3.65 -11.21
CA VAL A 56 -4.90 -3.29 -10.48
C VAL A 56 -5.46 -2.00 -11.08
N ARG A 57 -6.59 -2.06 -11.75
CA ARG A 57 -7.11 -0.93 -12.55
C ARG A 57 -7.65 0.24 -11.73
N GLU A 58 -8.17 -0.05 -10.54
CA GLU A 58 -8.79 0.96 -9.67
C GLU A 58 -8.00 1.09 -8.36
N ILE A 59 -8.65 0.94 -7.23
CA ILE A 59 -8.05 1.12 -5.91
C ILE A 59 -7.51 -0.20 -5.38
N LEU A 60 -6.31 -0.15 -4.80
CA LEU A 60 -5.72 -1.22 -4.02
C LEU A 60 -5.59 -0.79 -2.57
N TRP A 61 -6.21 -1.54 -1.67
CA TRP A 61 -6.07 -1.37 -0.23
C TRP A 61 -5.10 -2.39 0.35
N VAL A 62 -4.14 -1.91 1.15
CA VAL A 62 -3.18 -2.75 1.86
C VAL A 62 -3.31 -2.47 3.36
N GLY A 63 -3.79 -3.44 4.14
CA GLY A 63 -4.08 -3.25 5.55
C GLY A 63 -5.32 -2.38 5.80
N ARG A 64 -6.41 -2.64 5.06
CA ARG A 64 -7.64 -1.83 5.15
C ARG A 64 -8.27 -1.84 6.54
N ASN A 65 -8.45 -3.02 7.10
CA ASN A 65 -9.00 -3.24 8.44
C ASN A 65 -8.24 -4.35 9.21
N GLY A 66 -7.19 -4.88 8.62
CA GLY A 66 -6.32 -5.92 9.15
C GLY A 66 -4.88 -5.63 8.78
N ASN A 67 -3.99 -6.60 8.84
CA ASN A 67 -2.59 -6.42 8.46
C ASN A 67 -2.37 -6.93 7.05
N GLY A 68 -1.88 -6.05 6.17
CA GLY A 68 -1.57 -6.37 4.78
C GLY A 68 -0.13 -6.06 4.42
N ALA A 69 0.48 -6.91 3.59
CA ALA A 69 1.81 -6.67 3.06
C ALA A 69 1.90 -6.97 1.57
N ILE A 70 2.63 -6.14 0.84
CA ILE A 70 3.01 -6.39 -0.56
C ILE A 70 4.51 -6.24 -0.69
N ASP A 71 5.15 -7.28 -1.25
CA ASP A 71 6.57 -7.29 -1.58
C ASP A 71 6.74 -7.31 -3.10
N VAL A 72 7.38 -6.28 -3.66
CA VAL A 72 7.75 -6.18 -5.08
C VAL A 72 9.25 -6.31 -5.19
N LEU A 73 9.71 -7.44 -5.72
CA LEU A 73 11.09 -7.89 -5.64
C LEU A 73 11.65 -8.25 -7.02
N ASP A 74 12.97 -8.14 -7.17
CA ASP A 74 13.73 -8.75 -8.29
C ASP A 74 13.19 -8.42 -9.69
N GLY A 75 12.77 -7.17 -9.91
CA GLY A 75 12.25 -6.71 -11.20
C GLY A 75 10.74 -6.96 -11.39
N GLY A 76 10.02 -7.26 -10.33
CA GLY A 76 8.55 -7.30 -10.35
C GLY A 76 7.94 -5.90 -10.48
N THR A 77 6.68 -5.83 -10.92
CA THR A 77 5.93 -4.57 -11.07
C THR A 77 4.56 -4.69 -10.41
N LEU A 78 4.24 -3.72 -9.56
CA LEU A 78 2.89 -3.43 -9.10
C LEU A 78 2.40 -2.19 -9.83
N ASP A 79 1.34 -2.33 -10.62
CA ASP A 79 0.71 -1.23 -11.34
C ASP A 79 -0.71 -1.01 -10.81
N VAL A 80 -0.95 0.16 -10.20
CA VAL A 80 -2.25 0.55 -9.64
C VAL A 80 -2.79 1.73 -10.44
N GLY A 81 -3.75 1.50 -11.28
CA GLY A 81 -4.28 2.49 -12.22
C GLY A 81 -4.90 3.73 -11.58
N ASN A 82 -5.29 3.65 -10.30
CA ASN A 82 -5.83 4.77 -9.54
C ASN A 82 -5.05 4.95 -8.23
N THR A 83 -5.61 4.60 -7.08
CA THR A 83 -5.04 4.91 -5.77
C THR A 83 -4.53 3.64 -5.07
N LEU A 84 -3.33 3.72 -4.52
CA LEU A 84 -2.81 2.77 -3.55
C LEU A 84 -2.98 3.35 -2.14
N GLU A 85 -3.83 2.71 -1.33
CA GLU A 85 -4.08 3.07 0.05
C GLU A 85 -3.39 2.07 0.98
N ILE A 86 -2.50 2.57 1.86
CA ILE A 86 -1.67 1.76 2.74
C ILE A 86 -2.00 2.14 4.20
N GLY A 87 -2.50 1.20 4.99
CA GLY A 87 -2.88 1.41 6.39
C GLY A 87 -4.21 2.16 6.52
N GLY A 88 -5.32 1.46 6.34
CA GLY A 88 -6.66 2.01 6.45
C GLY A 88 -7.39 2.20 5.13
N GLU A 89 -8.51 2.88 5.16
CA GLU A 89 -9.38 3.16 4.03
C GLU A 89 -9.90 4.59 4.08
N ASP A 90 -9.76 5.36 3.01
CA ASP A 90 -10.42 6.67 2.85
C ASP A 90 -11.92 6.47 2.54
N ILE A 91 -12.72 6.20 3.56
CA ILE A 91 -14.18 6.08 3.41
C ILE A 91 -14.91 7.41 3.52
N GLY A 92 -14.20 8.53 3.72
CA GLY A 92 -14.81 9.84 3.89
C GLY A 92 -15.80 9.92 5.07
N ASN A 93 -15.78 8.94 5.97
CA ASN A 93 -16.68 8.87 7.12
C ASN A 93 -15.92 9.19 8.41
N ILE A 94 -15.99 10.43 8.80
CA ILE A 94 -15.36 11.02 9.99
C ILE A 94 -15.85 10.45 11.34
N THR A 95 -16.60 9.36 11.36
CA THR A 95 -17.14 8.77 12.61
C THR A 95 -16.53 7.43 12.97
N SER A 96 -15.56 6.93 12.20
CA SER A 96 -14.86 5.70 12.55
C SER A 96 -13.96 5.95 13.76
N THR A 97 -14.25 5.27 14.86
CA THR A 97 -13.39 5.23 16.06
C THR A 97 -12.57 3.95 16.10
N SER A 98 -12.60 3.17 15.05
CA SER A 98 -11.78 1.96 14.92
C SER A 98 -10.43 2.35 14.34
N ASP A 99 -9.37 1.98 15.02
CA ASP A 99 -8.04 2.03 14.43
C ASP A 99 -8.07 1.21 13.14
N GLY A 100 -7.63 1.80 12.03
CA GLY A 100 -7.47 1.11 10.76
C GLY A 100 -6.40 0.01 10.87
N GLY A 101 -6.25 -0.77 9.82
CA GLY A 101 -5.25 -1.82 9.80
C GLY A 101 -3.82 -1.31 9.59
N GLU A 102 -2.89 -2.23 9.55
CA GLU A 102 -1.49 -1.95 9.26
C GLU A 102 -1.17 -2.40 7.83
N GLY A 103 -0.67 -1.48 7.01
CA GLY A 103 -0.29 -1.73 5.63
C GLY A 103 1.21 -1.56 5.42
N PHE A 104 1.83 -2.52 4.73
CA PHE A 104 3.25 -2.48 4.38
C PHE A 104 3.42 -2.75 2.89
N VAL A 105 4.12 -1.86 2.19
CA VAL A 105 4.52 -2.07 0.79
C VAL A 105 6.02 -1.90 0.68
N LEU A 106 6.71 -2.96 0.29
CA LEU A 106 8.14 -2.98 0.01
C LEU A 106 8.36 -3.08 -1.49
N VAL A 107 9.13 -2.17 -2.05
CA VAL A 107 9.59 -2.22 -3.45
C VAL A 107 11.11 -2.22 -3.41
N THR A 108 11.76 -3.34 -3.73
CA THR A 108 13.21 -3.43 -3.58
C THR A 108 13.88 -4.22 -4.69
N GLY A 109 15.13 -3.86 -4.95
CA GLY A 109 15.93 -4.44 -6.01
C GLY A 109 15.83 -3.67 -7.33
N ALA A 110 16.91 -3.72 -8.11
CA ALA A 110 16.96 -3.06 -9.41
C ALA A 110 15.82 -3.54 -10.32
N ASP A 111 15.23 -2.60 -11.07
CA ASP A 111 14.11 -2.82 -11.98
C ASP A 111 12.77 -3.18 -11.31
N SER A 112 12.70 -3.29 -9.97
CA SER A 112 11.43 -3.41 -9.25
C SER A 112 10.68 -2.07 -9.28
N ARG A 113 9.36 -2.11 -9.54
CA ARG A 113 8.58 -0.90 -9.76
C ARG A 113 7.22 -0.92 -9.06
N LEU A 114 6.89 0.23 -8.48
CA LEU A 114 5.53 0.62 -8.16
C LEU A 114 5.10 1.72 -9.14
N VAL A 115 3.95 1.53 -9.79
CA VAL A 115 3.31 2.57 -10.59
C VAL A 115 1.93 2.82 -10.00
N ALA A 116 1.57 4.08 -9.76
CA ALA A 116 0.23 4.44 -9.28
C ALA A 116 -0.16 5.85 -9.77
N THR A 117 -1.45 6.18 -9.69
CA THR A 117 -1.84 7.58 -9.81
C THR A 117 -1.52 8.27 -8.50
N ASP A 118 -2.15 7.89 -7.41
CA ASP A 118 -1.90 8.46 -6.08
C ASP A 118 -1.48 7.36 -5.09
N VAL A 119 -0.69 7.74 -4.09
CA VAL A 119 -0.40 6.88 -2.94
C VAL A 119 -0.77 7.61 -1.66
N LEU A 120 -1.53 6.93 -0.80
CA LEU A 120 -1.92 7.40 0.52
C LEU A 120 -1.36 6.43 1.56
N ALA A 121 -0.40 6.87 2.37
CA ALA A 121 0.20 6.07 3.43
C ALA A 121 -0.23 6.58 4.80
N GLY A 122 -0.87 5.72 5.62
CA GLY A 122 -1.37 6.06 6.95
C GLY A 122 -2.62 6.94 6.90
N ILE A 123 -3.75 6.40 6.45
CA ILE A 123 -5.02 7.15 6.39
C ILE A 123 -5.78 7.02 7.70
N ASP A 124 -6.15 5.81 8.07
CA ASP A 124 -6.90 5.48 9.30
C ASP A 124 -6.12 4.49 10.18
N GLY A 125 -4.89 4.14 9.82
CA GLY A 125 -4.02 3.21 10.49
C GLY A 125 -2.56 3.46 10.17
N MET A 126 -1.70 2.48 10.37
CA MET A 126 -0.28 2.59 10.07
C MET A 126 0.00 2.19 8.61
N GLY A 127 0.53 3.12 7.82
CA GLY A 127 0.92 2.87 6.43
C GLY A 127 2.41 3.06 6.20
N VAL A 128 3.08 2.03 5.66
CA VAL A 128 4.51 2.09 5.34
C VAL A 128 4.75 1.75 3.87
N LEU A 129 5.44 2.65 3.17
CA LEU A 129 6.01 2.41 1.85
C LEU A 129 7.52 2.50 1.94
N ASP A 130 8.23 1.41 1.65
CA ASP A 130 9.69 1.36 1.59
C ASP A 130 10.15 1.08 0.16
N VAL A 131 10.84 2.03 -0.47
CA VAL A 131 11.42 1.90 -1.81
C VAL A 131 12.93 1.84 -1.67
N ALA A 132 13.56 0.74 -2.10
CA ALA A 132 14.94 0.46 -1.76
C ALA A 132 15.76 -0.14 -2.91
N ASP A 133 17.08 -0.05 -2.76
CA ASP A 133 18.07 -0.83 -3.52
C ASP A 133 17.91 -0.71 -5.05
N GLY A 134 17.72 0.52 -5.53
CA GLY A 134 17.60 0.82 -6.95
C GLY A 134 16.21 0.61 -7.55
N ALA A 135 15.21 0.33 -6.72
CA ALA A 135 13.81 0.27 -7.15
C ALA A 135 13.23 1.67 -7.42
N SER A 136 12.05 1.73 -8.06
CA SER A 136 11.35 2.98 -8.32
C SER A 136 9.88 2.94 -7.89
N ALA A 137 9.38 4.10 -7.45
CA ALA A 137 7.96 4.39 -7.36
C ALA A 137 7.65 5.60 -8.26
N GLU A 138 6.77 5.39 -9.24
CA GLU A 138 6.38 6.37 -10.24
C GLU A 138 4.91 6.73 -10.05
N LEU A 139 4.64 7.95 -9.57
CA LEU A 139 3.28 8.43 -9.30
C LEU A 139 2.93 9.53 -10.32
N THR A 140 1.86 9.35 -11.07
CA THR A 140 1.38 10.38 -12.00
C THR A 140 0.62 11.50 -11.29
N GLY A 141 0.26 11.31 -10.05
CA GLY A 141 -0.40 12.22 -9.13
C GLY A 141 0.40 12.43 -7.85
N ASP A 142 -0.24 12.31 -6.71
CA ASP A 142 0.23 12.83 -5.45
C ASP A 142 0.63 11.72 -4.46
N LEU A 143 1.55 12.05 -3.55
CA LEU A 143 1.90 11.24 -2.40
C LEU A 143 1.43 11.93 -1.12
N TYR A 144 0.54 11.27 -0.38
CA TYR A 144 0.09 11.70 0.94
C TYR A 144 0.68 10.77 2.01
N ILE A 145 1.28 11.36 3.05
CA ILE A 145 1.88 10.63 4.16
C ILE A 145 1.28 11.18 5.47
N GLY A 146 0.56 10.33 6.22
CA GLY A 146 -0.17 10.73 7.42
C GLY A 146 -1.50 11.41 7.09
N GLY A 147 -2.37 10.70 6.38
CA GLY A 147 -3.73 11.15 6.03
C GLY A 147 -3.80 12.17 4.90
N ASN A 148 -5.01 12.47 4.49
CA ASN A 148 -5.32 13.50 3.49
C ASN A 148 -6.31 14.53 4.07
N ASP A 149 -6.67 15.59 3.30
CA ASP A 149 -7.59 16.65 3.75
C ASP A 149 -8.99 16.16 4.14
N ARG A 150 -9.40 14.97 3.69
CA ARG A 150 -10.71 14.38 4.00
C ARG A 150 -10.75 13.79 5.39
N ASP A 151 -9.56 13.46 5.94
CA ASP A 151 -9.39 12.83 7.25
C ASP A 151 -9.24 13.85 8.39
N ALA A 152 -9.23 15.15 8.09
CA ALA A 152 -8.97 16.22 9.06
C ALA A 152 -9.96 16.28 10.25
N GLY A 153 -11.02 15.50 10.25
CA GLY A 153 -11.97 15.31 11.37
C GLY A 153 -11.88 13.94 12.03
N ASN A 154 -11.07 13.05 11.51
CA ASN A 154 -10.87 11.72 12.07
C ASN A 154 -9.98 11.80 13.31
N THR A 155 -10.34 11.09 14.37
CA THR A 155 -9.56 10.98 15.60
C THR A 155 -8.82 9.64 15.71
N ALA A 156 -8.90 8.81 14.68
CA ALA A 156 -8.13 7.57 14.61
C ALA A 156 -6.62 7.86 14.52
N HIS A 157 -5.81 6.98 15.04
CA HIS A 157 -4.37 7.09 14.91
C HIS A 157 -3.96 6.71 13.48
N SER A 158 -3.40 7.66 12.78
CA SER A 158 -2.93 7.48 11.40
C SER A 158 -1.47 7.88 11.33
N ASP A 159 -0.60 6.90 11.13
CA ASP A 159 0.84 7.12 11.02
C ASP A 159 1.33 6.70 9.64
N GLY A 160 1.85 7.63 8.87
CA GLY A 160 2.42 7.38 7.55
C GLY A 160 3.94 7.45 7.57
N LEU A 161 4.60 6.43 7.02
CA LEU A 161 6.03 6.43 6.79
C LEU A 161 6.34 6.06 5.34
N VAL A 162 7.07 6.92 4.66
CA VAL A 162 7.66 6.60 3.35
C VAL A 162 9.17 6.69 3.44
N THR A 163 9.85 5.65 2.99
CA THR A 163 11.31 5.59 2.95
C THR A 163 11.79 5.39 1.52
N ALA A 164 12.80 6.16 1.11
CA ALA A 164 13.55 5.94 -0.13
C ALA A 164 15.03 5.80 0.21
N ARG A 165 15.65 4.67 -0.13
CA ARG A 165 17.03 4.37 0.26
C ARG A 165 17.76 3.53 -0.78
N GLY A 166 19.10 3.49 -0.69
CA GLY A 166 19.90 2.61 -1.55
C GLY A 166 19.79 2.90 -3.04
N GLY A 167 19.74 4.18 -3.43
CA GLY A 167 19.60 4.57 -4.83
C GLY A 167 18.19 4.44 -5.40
N ALA A 168 17.19 4.28 -4.55
CA ALA A 168 15.80 4.26 -4.96
C ALA A 168 15.34 5.61 -5.54
N ALA A 169 14.36 5.57 -6.45
CA ALA A 169 13.77 6.74 -7.06
C ALA A 169 12.29 6.89 -6.65
N LEU A 170 11.91 8.11 -6.26
CA LEU A 170 10.52 8.54 -6.12
C LEU A 170 10.25 9.62 -7.15
N ASP A 171 9.34 9.37 -8.09
CA ASP A 171 8.85 10.34 -9.06
C ASP A 171 7.36 10.60 -8.81
N LEU A 172 7.00 11.84 -8.51
CA LEU A 172 5.65 12.22 -8.11
C LEU A 172 5.37 13.68 -8.45
N ARG A 173 4.08 14.06 -8.56
CA ARG A 173 3.67 15.42 -8.85
C ARG A 173 3.73 16.32 -7.62
N ASP A 174 2.98 15.99 -6.58
CA ASP A 174 2.92 16.76 -5.34
C ASP A 174 3.12 15.85 -4.12
N LEU A 175 3.74 16.39 -3.07
CA LEU A 175 4.04 15.69 -1.83
C LEU A 175 3.37 16.39 -0.64
N TYR A 176 2.61 15.63 0.13
CA TYR A 176 1.96 16.08 1.35
C TYR A 176 2.42 15.21 2.53
N VAL A 177 3.04 15.81 3.53
CA VAL A 177 3.55 15.09 4.72
C VAL A 177 2.90 15.69 5.96
N GLY A 178 2.25 14.85 6.76
CA GLY A 178 1.59 15.26 8.00
C GLY A 178 0.39 16.17 7.75
N ASN A 179 -0.38 15.93 6.69
CA ASN A 179 -1.47 16.82 6.29
C ASN A 179 -2.67 16.76 7.25
N ALA A 180 -2.99 15.58 7.76
CA ALA A 180 -4.05 15.39 8.76
C ALA A 180 -3.53 14.73 10.04
N HIS A 181 -2.55 13.86 9.95
CA HIS A 181 -1.97 13.07 11.04
C HIS A 181 -0.44 13.02 10.94
N GLU A 182 0.21 12.18 11.75
CA GLU A 182 1.68 12.06 11.71
C GLU A 182 2.14 11.44 10.39
N GLY A 183 3.07 12.11 9.72
CA GLY A 183 3.65 11.65 8.47
C GLY A 183 5.15 11.87 8.46
N GLU A 184 5.91 10.89 7.98
CA GLU A 184 7.35 11.00 7.87
C GLU A 184 7.83 10.53 6.50
N LEU A 185 8.67 11.34 5.85
CA LEU A 185 9.43 10.95 4.68
C LEU A 185 10.92 10.86 5.04
N ARG A 186 11.52 9.70 4.79
CA ARG A 186 12.96 9.47 4.98
C ARG A 186 13.63 9.19 3.65
N ILE A 187 14.60 10.01 3.27
CA ILE A 187 15.45 9.79 2.10
C ILE A 187 16.88 9.60 2.60
N THR A 188 17.45 8.41 2.34
CA THR A 188 18.79 8.06 2.81
C THR A 188 19.63 7.44 1.71
N GLU A 189 20.88 7.82 1.65
CA GLU A 189 21.89 7.14 0.82
C GLU A 189 22.25 5.77 1.43
N ALA A 190 22.79 4.88 0.60
CA ALA A 190 23.30 3.56 1.02
C ALA A 190 24.59 3.68 1.79
#